data_ec13869b8561cb0becd740bf50b05838
#
_entry.id   ec13869b8561cb0becd740bf50b05838
#
_cell.length_a   1.000
_cell.length_b   1.000
_cell.length_c   1.000
_cell.angle_alpha   90.00
_cell.angle_beta   90.00
_cell.angle_gamma   90.00
#
_symmetry.space_group_name_H-M   'P 1'
#
loop_
_entity.id
_entity.type
_entity.pdbx_description
1 polymer ?
#
loop_
_entity_poly.entity_id
_entity_poly.type
_entity_poly.pdbx_seq_one_letter_code
_entity_poly.pdbx_strand_id
1 'polypeptide(L)'
;GALKRKQVWFTLGIGAIGFGGMFSVFSYIKPTLIEVAGLPLGGVPFVLALFGLGMVTGNLVGSRLADKSLMRTIGGLLVYAALVLAMFTFAAHNVFTAAFNVFLIGTTVAIGPALQIRLMDVAGDAQTLAAALNHSAFNMANALGAWLGGVAIAAGLGWTSTGWVGALLALAGIGIFGWAVMSARAGARQGGRLEAT
;
A
#
# COMPACT_ATOMS: atom_id res chain seq x y z
N GLY A 1 7.39 -22.52 -14.40
CA GLY A 1 6.41 -22.19 -13.35
C GLY A 1 6.38 -20.69 -13.05
N ALA A 2 5.32 -20.22 -12.38
CA ALA A 2 5.07 -18.79 -12.08
C ALA A 2 6.25 -18.11 -11.38
N LEU A 3 6.93 -18.79 -10.46
CA LEU A 3 8.08 -18.25 -9.72
C LEU A 3 9.30 -17.92 -10.59
N LYS A 4 9.35 -18.39 -11.84
CA LYS A 4 10.41 -18.01 -12.80
C LYS A 4 10.11 -16.67 -13.50
N ARG A 5 8.91 -16.16 -13.39
CA ARG A 5 8.48 -14.92 -14.05
C ARG A 5 8.86 -13.70 -13.21
N LYS A 6 9.73 -12.82 -13.71
CA LYS A 6 10.17 -11.61 -13.01
C LYS A 6 9.02 -10.70 -12.56
N GLN A 7 7.93 -10.63 -13.35
CA GLN A 7 6.75 -9.82 -13.04
C GLN A 7 6.01 -10.29 -11.78
N VAL A 8 6.05 -11.59 -11.46
CA VAL A 8 5.49 -12.12 -10.21
C VAL A 8 6.23 -11.52 -9.00
N TRP A 9 7.56 -11.54 -9.03
CA TRP A 9 8.38 -10.98 -7.95
C TRP A 9 8.26 -9.47 -7.79
N PHE A 10 8.14 -8.73 -8.91
CA PHE A 10 7.86 -7.29 -8.83
C PHE A 10 6.50 -7.01 -8.20
N THR A 11 5.46 -7.75 -8.58
CA THR A 11 4.11 -7.57 -8.01
C THR A 11 4.09 -7.91 -6.52
N LEU A 12 4.75 -8.99 -6.11
CA LEU A 12 4.91 -9.36 -4.69
C LEU A 12 5.72 -8.31 -3.92
N GLY A 13 6.79 -7.75 -4.51
CA GLY A 13 7.59 -6.70 -3.91
C GLY A 13 6.80 -5.40 -3.69
N ILE A 14 5.97 -5.02 -4.65
CA ILE A 14 5.05 -3.86 -4.49
C ILE A 14 4.09 -4.13 -3.33
N GLY A 15 3.54 -5.34 -3.23
CA GLY A 15 2.66 -5.73 -2.14
C GLY A 15 3.37 -5.74 -0.78
N ALA A 16 4.53 -6.37 -0.69
CA ALA A 16 5.26 -6.53 0.57
C ALA A 16 5.86 -5.22 1.11
N ILE A 17 6.24 -4.29 0.24
CA ILE A 17 6.91 -3.04 0.60
C ILE A 17 5.93 -1.87 0.44
N GLY A 18 5.38 -1.66 -0.75
CA GLY A 18 4.54 -0.49 -1.05
C GLY A 18 3.25 -0.42 -0.23
N PHE A 19 2.62 -1.57 0.01
CA PHE A 19 1.43 -1.64 0.86
C PHE A 19 1.74 -1.58 2.37
N GLY A 20 3.00 -1.81 2.77
CA GLY A 20 3.46 -1.74 4.16
C GLY A 20 3.28 -0.37 4.80
N GLY A 21 3.22 0.68 3.98
CA GLY A 21 3.06 2.05 4.47
C GLY A 21 1.79 2.28 5.29
N MET A 22 0.67 1.69 4.91
CA MET A 22 -0.57 1.78 5.68
C MET A 22 -0.41 1.18 7.08
N PHE A 23 0.29 0.06 7.20
CA PHE A 23 0.48 -0.64 8.47
C PHE A 23 1.43 0.09 9.42
N SER A 24 2.37 0.91 8.92
CA SER A 24 3.21 1.73 9.78
C SER A 24 2.39 2.73 10.59
N VAL A 25 1.34 3.31 10.00
CA VAL A 25 0.42 4.22 10.69
C VAL A 25 -0.61 3.45 11.51
N PHE A 26 -1.25 2.44 10.90
CA PHE A 26 -2.36 1.74 11.54
C PHE A 26 -1.96 1.04 12.86
N SER A 27 -0.76 0.47 12.92
CA SER A 27 -0.26 -0.21 14.13
C SER A 27 -0.13 0.72 15.34
N TYR A 28 0.09 2.01 15.09
CA TYR A 28 0.31 3.02 16.13
C TYR A 28 -0.76 4.11 16.14
N ILE A 29 -1.89 3.88 15.48
CA ILE A 29 -2.97 4.85 15.33
C ILE A 29 -3.55 5.28 16.68
N LYS A 30 -3.80 4.32 17.57
CA LYS A 30 -4.40 4.59 18.89
C LYS A 30 -3.54 5.53 19.73
N PRO A 31 -2.26 5.24 20.03
CA PRO A 31 -1.41 6.17 20.78
C PRO A 31 -1.25 7.51 20.05
N THR A 32 -1.14 7.54 18.72
CA THR A 32 -1.04 8.78 17.98
C THR A 32 -2.29 9.66 18.16
N LEU A 33 -3.48 9.09 18.10
CA LEU A 33 -4.73 9.83 18.30
C LEU A 33 -4.85 10.38 19.73
N ILE A 34 -4.41 9.63 20.73
CA ILE A 34 -4.52 10.04 22.13
C ILE A 34 -3.43 11.05 22.47
N GLU A 35 -2.17 10.72 22.22
CA GLU A 35 -1.00 11.48 22.68
C GLU A 35 -0.72 12.73 21.83
N VAL A 36 -1.07 12.72 20.54
CA VAL A 36 -0.78 13.82 19.61
C VAL A 36 -2.01 14.63 19.30
N ALA A 37 -3.12 14.00 18.89
CA ALA A 37 -4.36 14.70 18.56
C ALA A 37 -5.16 15.12 19.81
N GLY A 38 -4.87 14.53 20.98
CA GLY A 38 -5.64 14.79 22.21
C GLY A 38 -7.05 14.16 22.21
N LEU A 39 -7.25 13.11 21.41
CA LEU A 39 -8.54 12.43 21.32
C LEU A 39 -8.81 11.65 22.62
N PRO A 40 -9.97 11.85 23.29
CA PRO A 40 -10.37 11.00 24.41
C PRO A 40 -10.45 9.52 24.01
N LEU A 41 -10.10 8.61 24.92
CA LEU A 41 -10.07 7.17 24.67
C LEU A 41 -11.37 6.64 24.05
N GLY A 42 -12.54 7.14 24.51
CA GLY A 42 -13.84 6.79 23.96
C GLY A 42 -14.09 7.25 22.51
N GLY A 43 -13.29 8.17 22.00
CA GLY A 43 -13.34 8.64 20.61
C GLY A 43 -12.63 7.74 19.61
N VAL A 44 -11.66 6.93 20.07
CA VAL A 44 -10.83 6.07 19.20
C VAL A 44 -11.66 5.11 18.35
N PRO A 45 -12.69 4.41 18.87
CA PRO A 45 -13.51 3.51 18.06
C PRO A 45 -14.21 4.21 16.89
N PHE A 46 -14.61 5.47 17.05
CA PHE A 46 -15.26 6.25 15.97
C PHE A 46 -14.27 6.55 14.84
N VAL A 47 -13.02 6.89 15.16
CA VAL A 47 -11.98 7.12 14.15
C VAL A 47 -11.61 5.81 13.46
N LEU A 48 -11.56 4.69 14.17
CA LEU A 48 -11.36 3.37 13.57
C LEU A 48 -12.54 2.95 12.68
N ALA A 49 -13.77 3.35 13.02
CA ALA A 49 -14.92 3.14 12.13
C ALA A 49 -14.80 3.96 10.84
N LEU A 50 -14.27 5.19 10.89
CA LEU A 50 -13.95 5.99 9.70
C LEU A 50 -12.87 5.32 8.84
N PHE A 51 -11.86 4.71 9.45
CA PHE A 51 -10.89 3.89 8.73
C PHE A 51 -11.58 2.75 7.98
N GLY A 52 -12.48 2.02 8.65
CA GLY A 52 -13.28 0.95 8.04
C GLY A 52 -14.16 1.43 6.88
N LEU A 53 -14.82 2.59 7.03
CA LEU A 53 -15.56 3.23 5.95
C LEU A 53 -14.66 3.61 4.78
N GLY A 54 -13.44 4.07 5.07
CA GLY A 54 -12.40 4.31 4.08
C GLY A 54 -12.07 3.04 3.30
N MET A 55 -11.89 1.91 3.99
CA MET A 55 -11.61 0.62 3.35
C MET A 55 -12.74 0.21 2.40
N VAL A 56 -14.00 0.33 2.79
CA VAL A 56 -15.15 0.03 1.94
C VAL A 56 -15.16 0.95 0.72
N THR A 57 -15.02 2.25 0.93
CA THR A 57 -15.00 3.26 -0.14
C THR A 57 -13.84 3.00 -1.10
N GLY A 58 -12.66 2.76 -0.57
CA GLY A 58 -11.45 2.47 -1.35
C GLY A 58 -11.62 1.24 -2.23
N ASN A 59 -12.14 0.15 -1.69
CA ASN A 59 -12.39 -1.07 -2.44
C ASN A 59 -13.42 -0.86 -3.57
N LEU A 60 -14.51 -0.13 -3.29
CA LEU A 60 -15.53 0.15 -4.32
C LEU A 60 -15.01 1.04 -5.44
N VAL A 61 -14.26 2.09 -5.13
CA VAL A 61 -13.67 2.99 -6.12
C VAL A 61 -12.51 2.33 -6.83
N GLY A 62 -11.63 1.67 -6.08
CA GLY A 62 -10.44 1.02 -6.60
C GLY A 62 -10.75 -0.12 -7.57
N SER A 63 -11.78 -0.93 -7.30
CA SER A 63 -12.21 -1.97 -8.23
C SER A 63 -12.66 -1.39 -9.57
N ARG A 64 -13.51 -0.34 -9.56
CA ARG A 64 -13.96 0.33 -10.77
C ARG A 64 -12.82 0.96 -11.58
N LEU A 65 -11.80 1.48 -10.90
CA LEU A 65 -10.62 2.03 -11.56
C LEU A 65 -9.73 0.92 -12.13
N ALA A 66 -9.58 -0.20 -11.42
CA ALA A 66 -8.83 -1.36 -11.87
C ALA A 66 -9.45 -2.00 -13.11
N ASP A 67 -10.78 -2.07 -13.20
CA ASP A 67 -11.50 -2.55 -14.38
C ASP A 67 -11.21 -1.71 -15.63
N LYS A 68 -10.99 -0.42 -15.47
CA LYS A 68 -10.64 0.48 -16.58
C LYS A 68 -9.17 0.37 -16.99
N SER A 69 -8.27 0.32 -16.04
CA SER A 69 -6.82 0.23 -16.28
C SER A 69 -6.06 -0.18 -15.01
N LEU A 70 -5.82 -1.48 -14.86
CA LEU A 70 -5.19 -2.06 -13.68
C LEU A 70 -3.84 -1.43 -13.34
N MET A 71 -2.93 -1.32 -14.33
CA MET A 71 -1.58 -0.78 -14.09
C MET A 71 -1.60 0.70 -13.69
N ARG A 72 -2.46 1.51 -14.32
CA ARG A 72 -2.61 2.93 -13.94
C ARG A 72 -3.20 3.07 -12.55
N THR A 73 -4.13 2.20 -12.19
CA THR A 73 -4.75 2.19 -10.86
C THR A 73 -3.72 1.82 -9.79
N ILE A 74 -2.90 0.79 -9.98
CA ILE A 74 -1.83 0.43 -9.03
C ILE A 74 -0.86 1.60 -8.86
N GLY A 75 -0.34 2.17 -9.94
CA GLY A 75 0.57 3.30 -9.88
C GLY A 75 -0.05 4.53 -9.20
N GLY A 76 -1.28 4.87 -9.56
CA GLY A 76 -2.04 5.98 -8.97
C GLY A 76 -2.31 5.79 -7.48
N LEU A 77 -2.69 4.59 -7.05
CA LEU A 77 -2.93 4.25 -5.65
C LEU A 77 -1.64 4.31 -4.81
N LEU A 78 -0.49 3.91 -5.36
CA LEU A 78 0.80 4.04 -4.66
C LEU A 78 1.19 5.50 -4.45
N VAL A 79 1.02 6.36 -5.47
CA VAL A 79 1.25 7.81 -5.36
C VAL A 79 0.29 8.42 -4.34
N TYR A 80 -0.99 8.09 -4.44
CA TYR A 80 -2.01 8.52 -3.49
C TYR A 80 -1.67 8.10 -2.06
N ALA A 81 -1.28 6.84 -1.85
CA ALA A 81 -0.87 6.34 -0.54
C ALA A 81 0.34 7.11 0.01
N ALA A 82 1.37 7.38 -0.81
CA ALA A 82 2.53 8.15 -0.38
C ALA A 82 2.13 9.55 0.10
N LEU A 83 1.23 10.23 -0.62
CA LEU A 83 0.74 11.57 -0.25
C LEU A 83 -0.10 11.54 1.03
N VAL A 84 -1.05 10.63 1.14
CA VAL A 84 -1.95 10.52 2.30
C VAL A 84 -1.18 10.15 3.56
N LEU A 85 -0.20 9.24 3.46
CA LEU A 85 0.64 8.83 4.58
C LEU A 85 1.59 9.96 5.01
N ALA A 86 2.21 10.68 4.07
CA ALA A 86 3.01 11.87 4.39
C ALA A 86 2.17 12.95 5.08
N MET A 87 0.94 13.16 4.60
CA MET A 87 0.00 14.13 5.18
C MET A 87 -0.39 13.78 6.61
N PHE A 88 -0.40 12.49 6.99
CA PHE A 88 -0.70 12.05 8.35
C PHE A 88 0.21 12.72 9.40
N THR A 89 1.48 12.91 9.09
CA THR A 89 2.45 13.54 10.00
C THR A 89 2.00 14.94 10.46
N PHE A 90 1.34 15.68 9.58
CA PHE A 90 0.81 17.01 9.88
C PHE A 90 -0.63 16.95 10.40
N ALA A 91 -1.45 16.10 9.79
CA ALA A 91 -2.86 15.96 10.13
C ALA A 91 -3.10 15.40 11.56
N ALA A 92 -2.15 14.62 12.08
CA ALA A 92 -2.25 13.98 13.39
C ALA A 92 -2.33 14.94 14.59
N HIS A 93 -2.02 16.23 14.42
CA HIS A 93 -2.01 17.22 15.50
C HIS A 93 -3.40 17.80 15.84
N ASN A 94 -4.43 17.48 15.06
CA ASN A 94 -5.80 17.91 15.31
C ASN A 94 -6.75 16.74 15.07
N VAL A 95 -7.74 16.58 15.96
CA VAL A 95 -8.69 15.45 15.93
C VAL A 95 -9.43 15.33 14.59
N PHE A 96 -9.91 16.45 14.05
CA PHE A 96 -10.72 16.44 12.82
C PHE A 96 -9.86 16.11 11.59
N THR A 97 -8.68 16.73 11.48
CA THR A 97 -7.76 16.45 10.37
C THR A 97 -7.20 15.03 10.46
N ALA A 98 -6.90 14.55 11.68
CA ALA A 98 -6.49 13.18 11.92
C ALA A 98 -7.58 12.18 11.50
N ALA A 99 -8.82 12.39 11.95
CA ALA A 99 -9.95 11.52 11.62
C ALA A 99 -10.20 11.47 10.10
N PHE A 100 -10.17 12.61 9.42
CA PHE A 100 -10.32 12.67 7.97
C PHE A 100 -9.17 11.98 7.25
N ASN A 101 -7.92 12.20 7.69
CA ASN A 101 -6.76 11.55 7.10
C ASN A 101 -6.78 10.04 7.33
N VAL A 102 -7.21 9.58 8.49
CA VAL A 102 -7.39 8.15 8.80
C VAL A 102 -8.42 7.50 7.86
N PHE A 103 -9.52 8.18 7.56
CA PHE A 103 -10.44 7.74 6.51
C PHE A 103 -9.74 7.59 5.16
N LEU A 104 -8.93 8.59 4.74
CA LEU A 104 -8.18 8.53 3.49
C LEU A 104 -7.15 7.39 3.49
N ILE A 105 -6.45 7.15 4.61
CA ILE A 105 -5.53 6.01 4.75
C ILE A 105 -6.30 4.69 4.56
N GLY A 106 -7.49 4.56 5.11
CA GLY A 106 -8.35 3.40 4.90
C GLY A 106 -8.62 3.13 3.43
N THR A 107 -8.82 4.17 2.61
CA THR A 107 -9.08 3.99 1.17
C THR A 107 -7.89 3.39 0.41
N THR A 108 -6.67 3.49 0.93
CA THR A 108 -5.46 2.91 0.30
C THR A 108 -5.47 1.40 0.25
N VAL A 109 -6.34 0.74 1.02
CA VAL A 109 -6.52 -0.74 1.00
C VAL A 109 -6.87 -1.25 -0.40
N ALA A 110 -7.44 -0.40 -1.26
CA ALA A 110 -7.72 -0.70 -2.66
C ALA A 110 -6.51 -1.22 -3.47
N ILE A 111 -5.29 -0.92 -3.03
CA ILE A 111 -4.05 -1.49 -3.61
C ILE A 111 -4.06 -3.02 -3.53
N GLY A 112 -4.61 -3.59 -2.46
CA GLY A 112 -4.61 -5.02 -2.21
C GLY A 112 -5.29 -5.85 -3.32
N PRO A 113 -6.58 -5.67 -3.59
CA PRO A 113 -7.27 -6.36 -4.67
C PRO A 113 -6.66 -6.10 -6.05
N ALA A 114 -6.20 -4.87 -6.32
CA ALA A 114 -5.55 -4.53 -7.59
C ALA A 114 -4.24 -5.33 -7.80
N LEU A 115 -3.42 -5.48 -6.76
CA LEU A 115 -2.21 -6.30 -6.80
C LEU A 115 -2.54 -7.79 -6.93
N GLN A 116 -3.60 -8.26 -6.28
CA GLN A 116 -4.05 -9.65 -6.42
C GLN A 116 -4.43 -9.98 -7.86
N ILE A 117 -5.24 -9.12 -8.51
CA ILE A 117 -5.60 -9.28 -9.93
C ILE A 117 -4.32 -9.29 -10.79
N ARG A 118 -3.42 -8.33 -10.58
CA ARG A 118 -2.16 -8.27 -11.33
C ARG A 118 -1.31 -9.52 -11.14
N LEU A 119 -1.24 -10.04 -9.92
CA LEU A 119 -0.46 -11.23 -9.62
C LEU A 119 -1.04 -12.47 -10.30
N MET A 120 -2.36 -12.61 -10.33
CA MET A 120 -3.04 -13.69 -11.03
C MET A 120 -2.80 -13.61 -12.55
N ASP A 121 -2.86 -12.41 -13.14
CA ASP A 121 -2.59 -12.19 -14.57
C ASP A 121 -1.16 -12.64 -14.95
N VAL A 122 -0.17 -12.29 -14.13
CA VAL A 122 1.24 -12.59 -14.44
C VAL A 122 1.65 -14.01 -14.05
N ALA A 123 0.91 -14.67 -13.17
CA ALA A 123 1.15 -16.06 -12.74
C ALA A 123 0.72 -17.10 -13.80
N GLY A 124 -0.22 -16.77 -14.69
CA GLY A 124 -0.77 -17.70 -15.67
C GLY A 124 -1.51 -18.86 -14.99
N ASP A 125 -1.15 -20.12 -15.28
CA ASP A 125 -1.83 -21.31 -14.76
C ASP A 125 -1.68 -21.53 -13.24
N ALA A 126 -0.80 -20.79 -12.57
CA ALA A 126 -0.51 -20.95 -11.13
C ALA A 126 -1.31 -19.97 -10.24
N GLN A 127 -2.58 -19.74 -10.53
CA GLN A 127 -3.41 -18.75 -9.84
C GLN A 127 -3.58 -19.02 -8.34
N THR A 128 -3.75 -20.28 -7.94
CA THR A 128 -3.86 -20.65 -6.52
C THR A 128 -2.58 -20.32 -5.75
N LEU A 129 -1.41 -20.61 -6.34
CA LEU A 129 -0.13 -20.22 -5.76
C LEU A 129 0.02 -18.69 -5.69
N ALA A 130 -0.40 -17.99 -6.73
CA ALA A 130 -0.39 -16.53 -6.75
C ALA A 130 -1.24 -15.92 -5.63
N ALA A 131 -2.45 -16.44 -5.41
CA ALA A 131 -3.30 -15.99 -4.31
C ALA A 131 -2.64 -16.20 -2.93
N ALA A 132 -2.05 -17.37 -2.69
CA ALA A 132 -1.34 -17.66 -1.45
C ALA A 132 -0.14 -16.74 -1.24
N LEU A 133 0.65 -16.50 -2.29
CA LEU A 133 1.80 -15.59 -2.23
C LEU A 133 1.38 -14.14 -1.99
N ASN A 134 0.22 -13.71 -2.52
CA ASN A 134 -0.31 -12.38 -2.27
C ASN A 134 -0.61 -12.17 -0.77
N HIS A 135 -1.25 -13.14 -0.13
CA HIS A 135 -1.47 -13.08 1.33
C HIS A 135 -0.17 -13.07 2.12
N SER A 136 0.84 -13.83 1.69
CA SER A 136 2.17 -13.81 2.31
C SER A 136 2.84 -12.44 2.16
N ALA A 137 2.73 -11.81 0.98
CA ALA A 137 3.25 -10.47 0.75
C ALA A 137 2.56 -9.42 1.66
N PHE A 138 1.25 -9.54 1.86
CA PHE A 138 0.51 -8.64 2.77
C PHE A 138 0.87 -8.85 4.24
N ASN A 139 1.08 -10.08 4.67
CA ASN A 139 1.58 -10.35 6.02
C ASN A 139 2.99 -9.77 6.23
N MET A 140 3.84 -9.85 5.20
CA MET A 140 5.15 -9.21 5.22
C MET A 140 5.03 -7.68 5.24
N ALA A 141 4.11 -7.10 4.49
CA ALA A 141 3.81 -5.68 4.52
C ALA A 141 3.40 -5.20 5.91
N ASN A 142 2.50 -5.96 6.57
CA ASN A 142 2.07 -5.68 7.94
C ASN A 142 3.25 -5.71 8.91
N ALA A 143 4.04 -6.78 8.89
CA ALA A 143 5.21 -6.92 9.75
C ALA A 143 6.25 -5.82 9.50
N LEU A 144 6.58 -5.55 8.23
CA LEU A 144 7.56 -4.53 7.84
C LEU A 144 7.12 -3.12 8.24
N GLY A 145 5.86 -2.77 7.96
CA GLY A 145 5.29 -1.47 8.30
C GLY A 145 5.26 -1.25 9.81
N ALA A 146 4.73 -2.21 10.56
CA ALA A 146 4.68 -2.14 12.02
C ALA A 146 6.09 -2.06 12.62
N TRP A 147 7.03 -2.88 12.16
CA TRP A 147 8.40 -2.88 12.65
C TRP A 147 9.11 -1.55 12.37
N LEU A 148 9.09 -1.05 11.14
CA LEU A 148 9.77 0.21 10.79
C LEU A 148 9.13 1.42 11.49
N GLY A 149 7.80 1.44 11.62
CA GLY A 149 7.11 2.45 12.43
C GLY A 149 7.57 2.41 13.88
N GLY A 150 7.67 1.22 14.49
CA GLY A 150 8.19 1.03 15.84
C GLY A 150 9.63 1.46 16.01
N VAL A 151 10.49 1.15 15.05
CA VAL A 151 11.91 1.59 15.05
C VAL A 151 12.00 3.12 15.03
N ALA A 152 11.21 3.80 14.20
CA ALA A 152 11.20 5.25 14.14
C ALA A 152 10.75 5.88 15.48
N ILE A 153 9.70 5.33 16.09
CA ILE A 153 9.22 5.78 17.41
C ILE A 153 10.28 5.53 18.49
N ALA A 154 10.88 4.34 18.53
CA ALA A 154 11.93 3.98 19.48
C ALA A 154 13.20 4.85 19.31
N ALA A 155 13.48 5.32 18.10
CA ALA A 155 14.56 6.27 17.83
C ALA A 155 14.23 7.70 18.30
N GLY A 156 13.07 7.94 18.93
CA GLY A 156 12.70 9.25 19.47
C GLY A 156 12.06 10.20 18.44
N LEU A 157 11.70 9.70 17.24
CA LEU A 157 11.10 10.55 16.20
C LEU A 157 9.61 10.86 16.43
N GLY A 158 9.02 10.30 17.50
CA GLY A 158 7.64 10.53 17.91
C GLY A 158 6.61 9.73 17.10
N TRP A 159 5.35 9.76 17.56
CA TRP A 159 4.24 8.97 16.99
C TRP A 159 3.92 9.34 15.54
N THR A 160 4.09 10.60 15.15
CA THR A 160 3.78 11.09 13.80
C THR A 160 4.79 10.64 12.74
N SER A 161 5.97 10.17 13.16
CA SER A 161 7.00 9.65 12.25
C SER A 161 6.53 8.44 11.44
N THR A 162 5.53 7.71 11.94
CA THR A 162 4.91 6.59 11.22
C THR A 162 4.34 7.00 9.87
N GLY A 163 3.88 8.25 9.73
CA GLY A 163 3.42 8.83 8.47
C GLY A 163 4.55 8.90 7.43
N TRP A 164 5.73 9.41 7.82
CA TRP A 164 6.90 9.46 6.94
C TRP A 164 7.43 8.08 6.59
N VAL A 165 7.48 7.16 7.56
CA VAL A 165 7.85 5.77 7.31
C VAL A 165 6.92 5.14 6.28
N GLY A 166 5.62 5.36 6.44
CA GLY A 166 4.62 4.88 5.49
C GLY A 166 4.78 5.47 4.10
N ALA A 167 5.02 6.78 4.00
CA ALA A 167 5.26 7.45 2.73
C ALA A 167 6.51 6.91 2.02
N LEU A 168 7.61 6.68 2.75
CA LEU A 168 8.85 6.11 2.20
C LEU A 168 8.64 4.69 1.69
N LEU A 169 7.87 3.86 2.39
CA LEU A 169 7.51 2.52 1.92
C LEU A 169 6.66 2.57 0.65
N ALA A 170 5.70 3.48 0.56
CA ALA A 170 4.92 3.69 -0.65
C ALA A 170 5.78 4.18 -1.82
N LEU A 171 6.73 5.09 -1.58
CA LEU A 171 7.70 5.55 -2.58
C LEU A 171 8.63 4.41 -3.06
N ALA A 172 9.08 3.54 -2.16
CA ALA A 172 9.83 2.34 -2.53
C ALA A 172 8.96 1.41 -3.42
N GLY A 173 7.67 1.26 -3.10
CA GLY A 173 6.71 0.55 -3.94
C GLY A 173 6.57 1.17 -5.33
N ILE A 174 6.55 2.50 -5.45
CA ILE A 174 6.54 3.22 -6.73
C ILE A 174 7.82 2.91 -7.54
N GLY A 175 8.97 2.87 -6.89
CA GLY A 175 10.24 2.50 -7.52
C GLY A 175 10.20 1.10 -8.12
N ILE A 176 9.71 0.11 -7.36
CA ILE A 176 9.54 -1.27 -7.83
C ILE A 176 8.53 -1.32 -8.98
N PHE A 177 7.41 -0.58 -8.87
CA PHE A 177 6.39 -0.48 -9.92
C PHE A 177 6.97 0.10 -11.22
N GLY A 178 7.74 1.18 -11.13
CA GLY A 178 8.43 1.77 -12.29
C GLY A 178 9.36 0.78 -12.96
N TRP A 179 10.14 0.03 -12.17
CA TRP A 179 11.04 -1.01 -12.70
C TRP A 179 10.24 -2.15 -13.36
N ALA A 180 9.14 -2.59 -12.77
CA ALA A 180 8.26 -3.59 -13.35
C ALA A 180 7.74 -3.19 -14.73
N VAL A 181 7.30 -1.93 -14.88
CA VAL A 181 6.79 -1.37 -16.15
C VAL A 181 7.90 -1.29 -17.20
N MET A 182 9.09 -0.81 -16.83
CA MET A 182 10.24 -0.72 -17.74
C MET A 182 10.69 -2.11 -18.24
N SER A 183 10.76 -3.07 -17.31
CA SER A 183 11.13 -4.46 -17.63
C SER A 183 10.13 -5.12 -18.59
N ALA A 184 8.84 -4.88 -18.40
CA ALA A 184 7.79 -5.41 -19.28
C ALA A 184 7.90 -4.83 -20.70
N ARG A 185 8.14 -3.51 -20.82
CA ARG A 185 8.32 -2.83 -22.12
C ARG A 185 9.57 -3.31 -22.86
N ALA A 186 10.68 -3.54 -22.15
CA ALA A 186 11.91 -4.05 -22.76
C ALA A 186 11.71 -5.46 -23.33
N GLY A 187 11.03 -6.35 -22.62
CA GLY A 187 10.70 -7.69 -23.10
C GLY A 187 9.83 -7.69 -24.36
N ALA A 188 8.81 -6.83 -24.40
CA ALA A 188 7.94 -6.70 -25.57
C ALA A 188 8.70 -6.23 -26.84
N ARG A 189 9.67 -5.32 -26.67
CA ARG A 189 10.50 -4.83 -27.81
C ARG A 189 11.44 -5.91 -28.34
N GLN A 190 11.94 -6.79 -27.50
CA GLN A 190 12.80 -7.89 -27.92
C GLN A 190 12.02 -8.98 -28.66
N GLY A 191 10.82 -9.34 -28.20
CA GLY A 191 9.94 -10.30 -28.87
C GLY A 191 9.55 -9.85 -30.28
N GLY A 192 9.11 -8.60 -30.44
CA GLY A 192 8.75 -8.06 -31.76
C GLY A 192 9.90 -7.94 -32.76
N ARG A 193 11.16 -7.89 -32.29
CA ARG A 193 12.34 -7.93 -33.20
C ARG A 193 12.64 -9.34 -33.72
N LEU A 194 12.36 -10.37 -32.93
CA LEU A 194 12.59 -11.77 -33.31
C LEU A 194 11.54 -12.30 -34.29
N GLU A 195 10.33 -11.71 -34.29
CA GLU A 195 9.26 -12.05 -35.25
C GLU A 195 9.43 -11.32 -36.60
N ALA A 196 10.27 -10.30 -36.67
CA ALA A 196 10.50 -9.49 -37.87
C ALA A 196 11.76 -9.91 -38.66
N THR A 197 12.48 -10.95 -38.20
CA THR A 197 13.65 -11.57 -38.87
C THR A 197 13.35 -12.99 -39.29
#